data_66ccad3d6f7fd5feca79760e8a6aee4b
#
_entry.id   66ccad3d6f7fd5feca79760e8a6aee4b
#
_cell.length_a   1.000
_cell.length_b   1.000
_cell.length_c   1.000
_cell.angle_alpha   90.00
_cell.angle_beta   90.00
_cell.angle_gamma   90.00
#
_symmetry.space_group_name_H-M   'P 1'
#
loop_
_entity.id
_entity.type
_entity.pdbx_description
1 polymer ?
#
loop_
_entity_poly.entity_id
_entity_poly.type
_entity_poly.pdbx_seq_one_letter_code
_entity_poly.pdbx_strand_id
1 'polypeptide(L)'
;MKSLVQGVHHITLCPGGAQQDIDFFTQVLGQRLIKQTVLMDGTIPIYHFYYGNADADVGSIATCFPYSRKPGRAGSGQLSCTSYTVPDGATAFWKDHFDRHQWATPRYASMTALLFLISSGTPSAIFRP
;
A
#
# COMPACT_ATOMS: atom_id res chain seq x y z
N MET A 1 14.54 30.50 0.80
CA MET A 1 14.02 29.94 -0.47
C MET A 1 12.66 29.33 -0.22
N LYS A 2 11.62 29.68 -0.98
CA LYS A 2 10.37 28.92 -0.93
C LYS A 2 10.59 27.56 -1.59
N SER A 3 10.18 26.46 -0.93
CA SER A 3 10.21 25.15 -1.55
C SER A 3 9.26 25.15 -2.75
N LEU A 4 9.74 24.69 -3.89
CA LEU A 4 8.92 24.54 -5.10
C LEU A 4 8.13 23.23 -5.10
N VAL A 5 8.59 22.24 -4.32
CA VAL A 5 7.92 20.95 -4.12
C VAL A 5 7.29 20.95 -2.73
N GLN A 6 6.00 20.70 -2.64
CA GLN A 6 5.25 20.71 -1.37
C GLN A 6 5.19 19.33 -0.69
N GLY A 7 5.35 18.26 -1.45
CA GLY A 7 5.33 16.90 -0.92
C GLY A 7 5.11 15.85 -2.02
N VAL A 8 4.99 14.60 -1.59
CA VAL A 8 4.62 13.48 -2.46
C VAL A 8 3.11 13.48 -2.62
N HIS A 9 2.61 13.45 -3.86
CA HIS A 9 1.17 13.36 -4.13
C HIS A 9 0.65 11.94 -3.92
N HIS A 10 1.29 10.96 -4.54
CA HIS A 10 0.93 9.54 -4.42
C HIS A 10 2.15 8.66 -4.75
N ILE A 11 2.03 7.40 -4.39
CA ILE A 11 2.92 6.32 -4.84
C ILE A 11 2.14 5.36 -5.73
N THR A 12 2.82 4.70 -6.67
CA THR A 12 2.20 3.73 -7.58
C THR A 12 2.84 2.37 -7.43
N LEU A 13 2.01 1.34 -7.32
CA LEU A 13 2.38 -0.05 -7.14
C LEU A 13 1.83 -0.90 -8.30
N CYS A 14 2.49 -2.02 -8.58
CA CYS A 14 2.07 -2.98 -9.60
C CYS A 14 1.86 -4.37 -8.94
N PRO A 15 0.76 -4.58 -8.22
CA PRO A 15 0.47 -5.86 -7.58
C PRO A 15 0.08 -6.95 -8.58
N GLY A 16 0.09 -8.20 -8.12
CA GLY A 16 -0.21 -9.36 -8.95
C GLY A 16 -1.69 -9.64 -9.19
N GLY A 17 -2.60 -9.20 -8.33
CA GLY A 17 -4.02 -9.54 -8.42
C GLY A 17 -4.95 -8.44 -7.95
N ALA A 18 -5.98 -8.11 -8.75
CA ALA A 18 -6.89 -7.00 -8.48
C ALA A 18 -7.68 -7.17 -7.18
N GLN A 19 -8.27 -8.35 -6.94
CA GLN A 19 -9.06 -8.59 -5.73
C GLN A 19 -8.20 -8.65 -4.47
N GLN A 20 -7.04 -9.28 -4.55
CA GLN A 20 -6.09 -9.33 -3.43
C GLN A 20 -5.61 -7.95 -3.04
N ASP A 21 -5.42 -7.08 -4.02
CA ASP A 21 -5.03 -5.69 -3.82
C ASP A 21 -6.13 -4.91 -3.08
N ILE A 22 -7.39 -5.01 -3.55
CA ILE A 22 -8.54 -4.40 -2.88
C ILE A 22 -8.66 -4.89 -1.43
N ASP A 23 -8.63 -6.22 -1.22
CA ASP A 23 -8.74 -6.82 0.11
C ASP A 23 -7.64 -6.32 1.05
N PHE A 24 -6.41 -6.26 0.54
CA PHE A 24 -5.27 -5.78 1.32
C PHE A 24 -5.43 -4.32 1.76
N PHE A 25 -5.64 -3.42 0.81
CA PHE A 25 -5.73 -2.00 1.15
C PHE A 25 -6.97 -1.67 1.99
N THR A 26 -8.11 -2.32 1.72
CA THR A 26 -9.36 -1.99 2.42
C THR A 26 -9.55 -2.74 3.73
N GLN A 27 -9.22 -4.03 3.79
CA GLN A 27 -9.48 -4.85 4.97
C GLN A 27 -8.27 -4.94 5.91
N VAL A 28 -7.06 -5.01 5.34
CA VAL A 28 -5.83 -5.12 6.15
C VAL A 28 -5.32 -3.75 6.56
N LEU A 29 -5.20 -2.78 5.63
CA LEU A 29 -4.73 -1.44 5.94
C LEU A 29 -5.83 -0.47 6.36
N GLY A 30 -7.10 -0.82 6.17
CA GLY A 30 -8.23 0.05 6.52
C GLY A 30 -8.33 1.33 5.66
N GLN A 31 -7.67 1.34 4.50
CA GLN A 31 -7.77 2.45 3.56
C GLN A 31 -9.08 2.39 2.76
N ARG A 32 -9.52 3.52 2.25
CA ARG A 32 -10.68 3.60 1.36
C ARG A 32 -10.26 3.39 -0.08
N LEU A 33 -11.02 2.60 -0.84
CA LEU A 33 -10.98 2.64 -2.30
C LEU A 33 -11.64 3.94 -2.77
N ILE A 34 -10.83 4.93 -3.09
CA ILE A 34 -11.28 6.29 -3.45
C ILE A 34 -11.82 6.32 -4.87
N LYS A 35 -11.11 5.64 -5.78
CA LYS A 35 -11.40 5.68 -7.20
C LYS A 35 -11.00 4.37 -7.87
N GLN A 36 -11.83 3.95 -8.80
CA GLN A 36 -11.55 2.84 -9.70
C GLN A 36 -11.72 3.31 -11.14
N THR A 37 -10.69 3.16 -11.94
CA THR A 37 -10.72 3.48 -13.36
C THR A 37 -10.08 2.34 -14.16
N VAL A 38 -10.14 2.45 -15.47
CA VAL A 38 -9.45 1.56 -16.40
C VAL A 38 -8.47 2.40 -17.20
N LEU A 39 -7.21 1.98 -17.20
CA LEU A 39 -6.19 2.49 -18.09
C LEU A 39 -6.13 1.58 -19.31
N MET A 40 -6.07 2.17 -20.50
CA MET A 40 -5.73 1.43 -21.71
C MET A 40 -4.22 1.51 -21.92
N ASP A 41 -3.52 0.41 -21.67
CA ASP A 41 -2.09 0.26 -21.97
C ASP A 41 -1.94 -0.45 -23.30
N GLY A 42 -1.82 0.34 -24.36
CA GLY A 42 -1.92 -0.15 -25.71
C GLY A 42 -3.32 -0.72 -26.00
N THR A 43 -3.41 -2.04 -26.15
CA THR A 43 -4.68 -2.76 -26.40
C THR A 43 -5.23 -3.46 -25.14
N ILE A 44 -4.50 -3.39 -24.02
CA ILE A 44 -4.85 -4.13 -22.80
C ILE A 44 -5.52 -3.20 -21.81
N PRO A 45 -6.80 -3.45 -21.44
CA PRO A 45 -7.43 -2.70 -20.35
C PRO A 45 -6.90 -3.18 -18.99
N ILE A 46 -6.45 -2.24 -18.18
CA ILE A 46 -5.90 -2.51 -16.84
C ILE A 46 -6.66 -1.66 -15.83
N TYR A 47 -7.07 -2.27 -14.73
CA TYR A 47 -7.62 -1.51 -13.62
C TYR A 47 -6.60 -0.55 -13.05
N HIS A 48 -7.07 0.62 -12.65
CA HIS A 48 -6.30 1.60 -11.91
C HIS A 48 -7.07 1.95 -10.65
N PHE A 49 -6.61 1.42 -9.53
CA PHE A 49 -7.19 1.64 -8.21
C PHE A 49 -6.47 2.75 -7.48
N TYR A 50 -7.22 3.49 -6.68
CA TYR A 50 -6.72 4.55 -5.82
C TYR A 50 -7.21 4.30 -4.40
N TYR A 51 -6.29 4.18 -3.47
CA TYR A 51 -6.55 4.01 -2.05
C TYR A 51 -6.01 5.21 -1.28
N GLY A 52 -6.64 5.54 -0.16
CA GLY A 52 -6.19 6.63 0.69
C GLY A 52 -6.87 6.61 2.05
N ASN A 53 -6.54 7.61 2.86
CA ASN A 53 -7.22 7.83 4.14
C ASN A 53 -8.69 8.25 3.95
N ALA A 54 -9.39 8.54 5.07
CA ALA A 54 -10.81 8.88 5.04
C ALA A 54 -11.14 10.09 4.16
N ASP A 55 -10.24 11.06 4.10
CA ASP A 55 -10.42 12.35 3.42
C ASP A 55 -9.77 12.39 2.02
N ALA A 56 -9.08 11.33 1.63
CA ALA A 56 -8.31 11.25 0.38
C ALA A 56 -7.24 12.35 0.24
N ASP A 57 -6.57 12.67 1.34
CA ASP A 57 -5.55 13.71 1.38
C ASP A 57 -4.38 13.42 0.44
N VAL A 58 -3.83 14.47 -0.13
CA VAL A 58 -2.58 14.41 -0.88
C VAL A 58 -1.47 13.86 0.02
N GLY A 59 -0.73 12.87 -0.48
CA GLY A 59 0.30 12.17 0.29
C GLY A 59 -0.19 10.91 1.00
N SER A 60 -1.51 10.74 1.20
CA SER A 60 -2.09 9.48 1.70
C SER A 60 -2.35 8.45 0.61
N ILE A 61 -2.25 8.86 -0.66
CA ILE A 61 -2.76 8.10 -1.80
C ILE A 61 -1.73 7.07 -2.27
N ALA A 62 -2.16 5.81 -2.32
CA ALA A 62 -1.51 4.74 -3.06
C ALA A 62 -2.34 4.39 -4.29
N THR A 63 -1.69 4.23 -5.45
CA THR A 63 -2.35 3.78 -6.66
C THR A 63 -1.81 2.43 -7.10
N CYS A 64 -2.65 1.60 -7.69
CA CYS A 64 -2.31 0.25 -8.07
C CYS A 64 -2.75 -0.08 -9.49
N PHE A 65 -1.83 -0.72 -10.23
CA PHE A 65 -2.07 -1.31 -11.53
C PHE A 65 -1.86 -2.83 -11.46
N PRO A 66 -2.89 -3.65 -11.32
CA PRO A 66 -2.76 -5.10 -11.26
C PRO A 66 -2.52 -5.69 -12.66
N TYR A 67 -1.31 -5.54 -13.19
CA TYR A 67 -0.96 -5.96 -14.54
C TYR A 67 -0.93 -7.46 -14.77
N SER A 68 -0.65 -8.24 -13.75
CA SER A 68 -0.35 -9.64 -13.92
C SER A 68 -0.83 -10.49 -12.75
N ARG A 69 -1.21 -11.72 -13.06
CA ARG A 69 -1.44 -12.75 -12.04
C ARG A 69 -0.14 -13.37 -11.52
N LYS A 70 1.01 -12.97 -12.06
CA LYS A 70 2.32 -13.46 -11.63
C LYS A 70 2.90 -12.51 -10.58
N PRO A 71 3.42 -13.03 -9.49
CA PRO A 71 4.12 -12.21 -8.50
C PRO A 71 5.36 -11.57 -9.12
N GLY A 72 5.65 -10.34 -8.71
CA GLY A 72 6.89 -9.68 -9.05
C GLY A 72 8.10 -10.40 -8.46
N ARG A 73 9.29 -10.11 -8.97
CA ARG A 73 10.56 -10.60 -8.42
C ARG A 73 11.26 -9.48 -7.69
N ALA A 74 11.71 -9.75 -6.48
CA ALA A 74 12.56 -8.81 -5.75
C ALA A 74 13.89 -8.61 -6.49
N GLY A 75 14.37 -7.37 -6.51
CA GLY A 75 15.61 -6.99 -7.18
C GLY A 75 16.18 -5.70 -6.62
N SER A 76 17.29 -5.24 -7.21
CA SER A 76 17.88 -3.95 -6.88
C SER A 76 17.13 -2.79 -7.56
N GLY A 77 17.18 -1.60 -6.98
CA GLY A 77 16.57 -0.40 -7.56
C GLY A 77 15.05 -0.34 -7.47
N GLN A 78 14.46 -1.15 -6.62
CA GLN A 78 13.01 -1.17 -6.35
C GLN A 78 12.68 -0.42 -5.05
N LEU A 79 11.46 0.12 -4.97
CA LEU A 79 10.88 0.53 -3.69
C LEU A 79 10.71 -0.73 -2.83
N SER A 80 11.46 -0.78 -1.73
CA SER A 80 11.46 -1.93 -0.82
C SER A 80 10.53 -1.75 0.37
N CYS A 81 10.03 -0.54 0.59
CA CYS A 81 9.23 -0.22 1.77
C CYS A 81 8.28 0.94 1.52
N THR A 82 7.07 0.82 2.02
CA THR A 82 6.11 1.91 2.19
C THR A 82 5.80 2.07 3.67
N SER A 83 5.93 3.28 4.19
CA SER A 83 5.67 3.58 5.59
C SER A 83 4.35 4.35 5.75
N TYR A 84 3.55 3.93 6.71
CA TYR A 84 2.30 4.61 7.07
C TYR A 84 2.39 5.12 8.51
N THR A 85 1.89 6.33 8.73
CA THR A 85 1.77 6.88 10.07
C THR A 85 0.51 6.34 10.75
N VAL A 86 0.65 5.93 11.99
CA VAL A 86 -0.45 5.44 12.84
C VAL A 86 -0.48 6.22 14.15
N PRO A 87 -1.63 6.26 14.85
CA PRO A 87 -1.73 6.90 16.16
C PRO A 87 -0.72 6.34 17.17
N ASP A 88 -0.30 7.17 18.12
CA ASP A 88 0.57 6.73 19.20
C ASP A 88 -0.09 5.62 20.01
N GLY A 89 0.71 4.61 20.38
CA GLY A 89 0.25 3.46 21.14
C GLY A 89 -0.50 2.40 20.32
N ALA A 90 -0.73 2.61 19.02
CA ALA A 90 -1.48 1.68 18.18
C ALA A 90 -0.72 0.39 17.79
N THR A 91 0.54 0.23 18.18
CA THR A 91 1.38 -0.90 17.77
C THR A 91 0.79 -2.26 18.14
N ALA A 92 0.25 -2.39 19.35
CA ALA A 92 -0.35 -3.64 19.83
C ALA A 92 -1.60 -4.01 19.03
N PHE A 93 -2.45 -3.01 18.72
CA PHE A 93 -3.61 -3.17 17.86
C PHE A 93 -3.20 -3.67 16.47
N TRP A 94 -2.21 -3.04 15.84
CA TRP A 94 -1.79 -3.40 14.49
C TRP A 94 -1.17 -4.80 14.42
N LYS A 95 -0.40 -5.18 15.44
CA LYS A 95 0.14 -6.53 15.53
C LYS A 95 -0.98 -7.57 15.55
N ASP A 96 -1.94 -7.44 16.47
CA ASP A 96 -3.08 -8.33 16.57
C ASP A 96 -3.95 -8.32 15.29
N HIS A 97 -4.14 -7.16 14.69
CA HIS A 97 -4.89 -7.00 13.45
C HIS A 97 -4.22 -7.73 12.27
N PHE A 98 -2.91 -7.61 12.10
CA PHE A 98 -2.17 -8.33 11.06
C PHE A 98 -2.16 -9.84 11.30
N ASP A 99 -2.04 -10.28 12.54
CA ASP A 99 -2.12 -11.69 12.91
C ASP A 99 -3.50 -12.26 12.55
N ARG A 100 -4.58 -11.55 12.84
CA ARG A 100 -5.96 -11.95 12.47
C ARG A 100 -6.18 -12.00 10.96
N HIS A 101 -5.62 -11.09 10.21
CA HIS A 101 -5.70 -11.07 8.76
C HIS A 101 -4.66 -11.96 8.07
N GLN A 102 -3.86 -12.70 8.85
CA GLN A 102 -2.83 -13.57 8.32
C GLN A 102 -1.90 -12.86 7.33
N TRP A 103 -1.54 -11.60 7.64
CA TRP A 103 -0.71 -10.76 6.77
C TRP A 103 0.57 -11.46 6.30
N ALA A 104 1.24 -12.21 7.18
CA ALA A 104 2.49 -12.92 6.90
C ALA A 104 2.32 -14.18 6.02
N THR A 105 1.13 -14.45 5.47
CA THR A 105 0.90 -15.65 4.65
C THR A 105 1.25 -15.42 3.17
N PRO A 106 1.48 -16.52 2.41
CA PRO A 106 1.71 -16.46 0.97
C PRO A 106 0.63 -15.74 0.16
N ARG A 107 -0.58 -15.56 0.72
CA ARG A 107 -1.68 -14.82 0.08
C ARG A 107 -1.27 -13.37 -0.26
N TYR A 108 -0.43 -12.74 0.57
CA TYR A 108 0.03 -11.37 0.39
C TYR A 108 1.52 -11.26 0.04
N ALA A 109 2.22 -12.39 -0.16
CA ALA A 109 3.64 -12.42 -0.48
C ALA A 109 4.02 -11.74 -1.79
N SER A 110 3.05 -11.53 -2.69
CA SER A 110 3.25 -10.79 -3.94
C SER A 110 3.29 -9.27 -3.74
N MET A 111 2.92 -8.80 -2.56
CA MET A 111 3.02 -7.39 -2.17
C MET A 111 4.38 -7.18 -1.50
N THR A 112 5.43 -7.17 -2.30
CA THR A 112 6.85 -7.17 -1.91
C THR A 112 7.30 -5.88 -1.22
N ALA A 113 6.40 -5.07 -0.70
CA ALA A 113 6.74 -3.88 0.05
C ALA A 113 6.75 -4.19 1.54
N LEU A 114 7.90 -3.99 2.17
CA LEU A 114 8.00 -3.98 3.62
C LEU A 114 7.11 -2.84 4.15
N LEU A 115 6.10 -3.20 4.94
CA LEU A 115 5.21 -2.22 5.56
C LEU A 115 5.80 -1.75 6.88
N PHE A 116 6.08 -0.46 6.98
CA PHE A 116 6.44 0.18 8.25
C PHE A 116 5.25 0.96 8.77
N LEU A 117 4.91 0.73 10.03
CA LEU A 117 4.02 1.59 10.79
C LEU A 117 4.89 2.46 11.70
N ILE A 118 4.75 3.76 11.57
CA ILE A 118 5.48 4.76 12.36
C ILE A 118 4.45 5.46 13.22
N SER A 119 4.60 5.37 14.55
CA SER A 119 3.85 6.25 15.44
C SER A 119 4.44 7.66 15.38
N SER A 120 3.63 8.66 15.68
CA SER A 120 4.01 10.08 15.58
C SER A 120 5.18 10.49 16.49
N GLY A 121 5.71 9.59 17.31
CA GLY A 121 6.83 9.86 18.23
C GLY A 121 8.05 8.95 18.09
N THR A 122 7.93 7.73 17.58
CA THR A 122 9.04 6.78 17.45
C THR A 122 8.78 5.71 16.38
N PRO A 123 9.81 5.17 15.71
CA PRO A 123 9.65 4.04 14.79
C PRO A 123 9.16 2.81 15.57
N SER A 124 7.92 2.41 15.39
CA SER A 124 7.29 1.49 16.33
C SER A 124 7.18 0.04 15.89
N ALA A 125 7.29 -0.30 14.64
CA ALA A 125 7.34 -1.71 14.24
C ALA A 125 7.72 -1.89 12.77
N ILE A 126 8.51 -2.92 12.50
CA ILE A 126 8.76 -3.47 11.16
C ILE A 126 7.92 -4.74 11.08
N PHE A 127 6.93 -4.74 10.22
CA PHE A 127 6.19 -5.95 9.87
C PHE A 127 6.78 -6.48 8.56
N ARG A 128 7.30 -7.71 8.60
CA ARG A 128 7.76 -8.43 7.41
C ARG A 128 6.70 -9.47 7.05
N PRO A 129 6.37 -9.61 5.76
CA PRO A 129 5.57 -10.74 5.30
C PRO A 129 6.32 -12.06 5.47
#